data_ca4d4d51cd1cbc94cb78b67eca413056
#
_entry.id   ca4d4d51cd1cbc94cb78b67eca413056
#
_cell.length_a   1.000
_cell.length_b   1.000
_cell.length_c   1.000
_cell.angle_alpha   90.00
_cell.angle_beta   90.00
_cell.angle_gamma   90.00
#
_symmetry.space_group_name_H-M   'P 1'
#
loop_
_entity.id
_entity.type
_entity.pdbx_description
1 polymer ?
#
loop_
_entity_poly.entity_id
_entity_poly.type
_entity_poly.pdbx_seq_one_letter_code
_entity_poly.pdbx_strand_id
1 'polypeptide(L)'
;VASNKDSFGRTLFVVVGLCLICSVLVSTAAVLLKPIQQENKLLDKQKYILDAASLINTKEGNVTKKEILSKYEQYVEARLVDLKTGEFVEGDANVYDQRKASRDTDRSSIPENDIASIKRVADKAVVYLVRNDEGKLTSVILPIHGYGLWSTMYAFLALDTDLNTVQGLVYYDQGETPGLGGEVENPKWKALWKGKELFDAQGNLAISVTKNPVVASSVHGVDALSGATLTSNGVQHSLDFWLGKEGFADFIAKARNGGLS
;
A
#
# COMPACT_ATOMS: atom_id res chain seq x y z
N VAL A 1 -5.63 64.66 8.56
CA VAL A 1 -4.85 63.51 8.98
C VAL A 1 -5.82 62.55 9.64
N ALA A 2 -6.26 61.55 8.94
CA ALA A 2 -7.11 60.48 9.49
C ALA A 2 -6.26 59.62 10.43
N SER A 3 -6.48 59.76 11.73
CA SER A 3 -5.90 58.91 12.76
C SER A 3 -6.55 57.49 12.63
N ASN A 4 -5.88 56.63 11.94
CA ASN A 4 -6.26 55.23 11.85
C ASN A 4 -5.82 54.55 13.16
N LYS A 5 -6.63 54.67 14.21
CA LYS A 5 -6.48 53.89 15.43
C LYS A 5 -7.08 52.50 15.16
N ASP A 6 -6.32 51.65 14.50
CA ASP A 6 -6.60 50.21 14.54
C ASP A 6 -6.36 49.78 15.97
N SER A 7 -7.43 49.79 16.76
CA SER A 7 -7.41 49.34 18.14
C SER A 7 -7.09 47.84 18.11
N PHE A 8 -6.04 47.40 18.83
CA PHE A 8 -5.66 45.99 19.00
C PHE A 8 -6.87 45.11 19.28
N GLY A 9 -7.82 45.59 20.09
CA GLY A 9 -9.06 44.88 20.38
C GLY A 9 -9.96 44.67 19.16
N ARG A 10 -10.05 45.66 18.23
CA ARG A 10 -10.83 45.52 16.99
C ARG A 10 -10.19 44.53 16.04
N THR A 11 -8.86 44.57 15.89
CA THR A 11 -8.11 43.62 15.07
C THR A 11 -8.27 42.20 15.61
N LEU A 12 -8.11 42.02 16.93
CA LEU A 12 -8.30 40.71 17.58
C LEU A 12 -9.72 40.17 17.36
N PHE A 13 -10.75 41.00 17.54
CA PHE A 13 -12.14 40.62 17.34
C PHE A 13 -12.40 40.16 15.89
N VAL A 14 -11.90 40.90 14.91
CA VAL A 14 -12.07 40.54 13.49
C VAL A 14 -11.34 39.24 13.16
N VAL A 15 -10.09 39.08 13.63
CA VAL A 15 -9.31 37.85 13.38
C VAL A 15 -9.98 36.63 14.02
N VAL A 16 -10.34 36.72 15.30
CA VAL A 16 -11.01 35.60 16.01
C VAL A 16 -12.35 35.29 15.36
N GLY A 17 -13.16 36.30 15.04
CA GLY A 17 -14.44 36.11 14.35
C GLY A 17 -14.29 35.42 13.00
N LEU A 18 -13.30 35.85 12.19
CA LEU A 18 -13.01 35.22 10.89
C LEU A 18 -12.54 33.77 11.07
N CYS A 19 -11.63 33.52 12.03
CA CYS A 19 -11.15 32.16 12.32
C CYS A 19 -12.29 31.23 12.75
N LEU A 20 -13.20 31.71 13.60
CA LEU A 20 -14.38 30.93 14.03
C LEU A 20 -15.29 30.58 12.86
N ILE A 21 -15.62 31.56 12.00
CA ILE A 21 -16.44 31.32 10.83
C ILE A 21 -15.78 30.30 9.89
N CYS A 22 -14.50 30.51 9.56
CA CYS A 22 -13.77 29.58 8.71
C CYS A 22 -13.70 28.17 9.34
N SER A 23 -13.46 28.06 10.64
CA SER A 23 -13.39 26.78 11.36
C SER A 23 -14.72 26.03 11.29
N VAL A 24 -15.84 26.73 11.49
CA VAL A 24 -17.18 26.11 11.39
C VAL A 24 -17.45 25.63 9.97
N LEU A 25 -17.16 26.44 8.95
CA LEU A 25 -17.37 26.06 7.55
C LEU A 25 -16.53 24.84 7.17
N VAL A 26 -15.23 24.86 7.48
CA VAL A 26 -14.33 23.73 7.16
C VAL A 26 -14.70 22.47 7.92
N SER A 27 -15.00 22.58 9.22
CA SER A 27 -15.38 21.42 10.05
C SER A 27 -16.70 20.82 9.56
N THR A 28 -17.69 21.66 9.22
CA THR A 28 -18.97 21.18 8.68
C THR A 28 -18.77 20.45 7.36
N ALA A 29 -18.02 21.03 6.43
CA ALA A 29 -17.69 20.39 5.16
C ALA A 29 -16.95 19.07 5.37
N ALA A 30 -15.96 19.02 6.27
CA ALA A 30 -15.19 17.80 6.58
C ALA A 30 -16.09 16.68 7.13
N VAL A 31 -17.01 17.01 8.05
CA VAL A 31 -17.95 16.03 8.63
C VAL A 31 -18.95 15.51 7.58
N LEU A 32 -19.53 16.41 6.78
CA LEU A 32 -20.50 16.03 5.74
C LEU A 32 -19.87 15.18 4.62
N LEU A 33 -18.63 15.46 4.24
CA LEU A 33 -17.92 14.73 3.18
C LEU A 33 -17.29 13.42 3.65
N LYS A 34 -17.15 13.21 4.96
CA LYS A 34 -16.47 12.04 5.53
C LYS A 34 -17.02 10.68 5.03
N PRO A 35 -18.35 10.44 4.98
CA PRO A 35 -18.90 9.19 4.48
C PRO A 35 -18.53 8.93 3.02
N ILE A 36 -18.65 9.96 2.17
CA ILE A 36 -18.32 9.89 0.73
C ILE A 36 -16.82 9.61 0.54
N GLN A 37 -15.97 10.25 1.34
CA GLN A 37 -14.53 10.00 1.30
C GLN A 37 -14.17 8.56 1.73
N GLN A 38 -14.87 8.01 2.72
CA GLN A 38 -14.65 6.61 3.15
C GLN A 38 -15.07 5.62 2.08
N GLU A 39 -16.21 5.85 1.43
CA GLU A 39 -16.68 5.04 0.31
C GLU A 39 -15.70 5.07 -0.87
N ASN A 40 -15.24 6.27 -1.25
CA ASN A 40 -14.26 6.43 -2.32
C ASN A 40 -12.93 5.74 -1.99
N LYS A 41 -12.43 5.85 -0.75
CA LYS A 41 -11.21 5.16 -0.32
C LYS A 41 -11.32 3.64 -0.43
N LEU A 42 -12.47 3.08 -0.08
CA LEU A 42 -12.71 1.64 -0.23
C LEU A 42 -12.73 1.24 -1.70
N LEU A 43 -13.43 2.01 -2.53
CA LEU A 43 -13.49 1.78 -3.97
C LEU A 43 -12.10 1.88 -4.62
N ASP A 44 -11.31 2.89 -4.26
CA ASP A 44 -9.94 3.06 -4.73
C ASP A 44 -9.06 1.88 -4.31
N LYS A 45 -9.17 1.43 -3.06
CA LYS A 45 -8.45 0.24 -2.58
C LYS A 45 -8.78 -1.00 -3.42
N GLN A 46 -10.06 -1.26 -3.68
CA GLN A 46 -10.51 -2.38 -4.52
C GLN A 46 -9.99 -2.24 -5.96
N LYS A 47 -10.04 -1.03 -6.52
CA LYS A 47 -9.49 -0.73 -7.84
C LYS A 47 -7.99 -1.05 -7.92
N TYR A 48 -7.20 -0.62 -6.93
CA TYR A 48 -5.75 -0.90 -6.92
C TYR A 48 -5.42 -2.39 -6.72
N ILE A 49 -6.23 -3.13 -5.97
CA ILE A 49 -6.10 -4.59 -5.84
C ILE A 49 -6.35 -5.26 -7.20
N LEU A 50 -7.40 -4.87 -7.90
CA LEU A 50 -7.71 -5.39 -9.24
C LEU A 50 -6.65 -4.99 -10.28
N ASP A 51 -6.08 -3.78 -10.20
CA ASP A 51 -4.97 -3.34 -11.05
C ASP A 51 -3.70 -4.17 -10.80
N ALA A 52 -3.37 -4.44 -9.54
CA ALA A 52 -2.25 -5.28 -9.16
C ALA A 52 -2.39 -6.72 -9.69
N ALA A 53 -3.62 -7.27 -9.66
CA ALA A 53 -3.95 -8.58 -10.24
C ALA A 53 -4.10 -8.57 -11.77
N SER A 54 -3.93 -7.43 -12.43
CA SER A 54 -4.15 -7.26 -13.88
C SER A 54 -5.59 -7.62 -14.34
N LEU A 55 -6.57 -7.55 -13.44
CA LEU A 55 -7.99 -7.80 -13.74
C LEU A 55 -8.70 -6.59 -14.34
N ILE A 56 -8.13 -5.41 -14.16
CA ILE A 56 -8.54 -4.16 -14.81
C ILE A 56 -7.33 -3.44 -15.34
N ASN A 57 -7.53 -2.69 -16.42
CA ASN A 57 -6.51 -1.76 -16.91
C ASN A 57 -6.95 -0.33 -16.60
N THR A 58 -6.35 0.29 -15.61
CA THR A 58 -6.68 1.65 -15.19
C THR A 58 -6.35 2.71 -16.24
N LYS A 59 -5.65 2.34 -17.33
CA LYS A 59 -5.25 3.24 -18.41
C LYS A 59 -6.20 3.22 -19.61
N GLU A 60 -6.95 2.14 -19.84
CA GLU A 60 -7.72 1.92 -21.08
C GLU A 60 -9.16 2.47 -21.03
N GLY A 61 -9.53 3.22 -20.02
CA GLY A 61 -10.85 3.84 -19.98
C GLY A 61 -11.37 4.05 -18.55
N ASN A 62 -12.52 4.69 -18.46
CA ASN A 62 -13.20 4.90 -17.19
C ASN A 62 -13.80 3.58 -16.70
N VAL A 63 -13.04 2.83 -15.90
CA VAL A 63 -13.58 1.68 -15.17
C VAL A 63 -14.66 2.18 -14.23
N THR A 64 -15.87 1.73 -14.41
CA THR A 64 -17.02 2.20 -13.62
C THR A 64 -17.00 1.63 -12.21
N LYS A 65 -17.59 2.37 -11.25
CA LYS A 65 -17.76 1.88 -9.87
C LYS A 65 -18.42 0.49 -9.83
N LYS A 66 -19.47 0.28 -10.66
CA LYS A 66 -20.17 -1.00 -10.74
C LYS A 66 -19.25 -2.13 -11.19
N GLU A 67 -18.41 -1.88 -12.17
CA GLU A 67 -17.45 -2.88 -12.67
C GLU A 67 -16.40 -3.23 -11.63
N ILE A 68 -15.84 -2.23 -10.90
CA ILE A 68 -14.89 -2.47 -9.82
C ILE A 68 -15.51 -3.36 -8.74
N LEU A 69 -16.71 -3.02 -8.25
CA LEU A 69 -17.40 -3.78 -7.22
C LEU A 69 -17.69 -5.20 -7.68
N SER A 70 -18.25 -5.37 -8.89
CA SER A 70 -18.61 -6.69 -9.43
C SER A 70 -17.37 -7.58 -9.59
N LYS A 71 -16.28 -7.06 -10.18
CA LYS A 71 -15.04 -7.84 -10.34
C LYS A 71 -14.38 -8.17 -9.00
N TYR A 72 -14.41 -7.23 -8.05
CA TYR A 72 -13.84 -7.49 -6.74
C TYR A 72 -14.60 -8.60 -6.01
N GLU A 73 -15.92 -8.55 -5.98
CA GLU A 73 -16.77 -9.59 -5.36
C GLU A 73 -16.63 -10.96 -6.06
N GLN A 74 -16.44 -10.96 -7.37
CA GLN A 74 -16.34 -12.21 -8.16
C GLN A 74 -14.98 -12.89 -7.99
N TYR A 75 -13.89 -12.14 -7.98
CA TYR A 75 -12.55 -12.68 -8.13
C TYR A 75 -11.66 -12.58 -6.90
N VAL A 76 -11.99 -11.72 -5.92
CA VAL A 76 -11.09 -11.42 -4.80
C VAL A 76 -11.67 -11.91 -3.49
N GLU A 77 -10.97 -12.83 -2.84
CA GLU A 77 -11.24 -13.29 -1.49
C GLU A 77 -10.24 -12.64 -0.52
N ALA A 78 -10.71 -11.78 0.38
CA ALA A 78 -9.87 -11.20 1.42
C ALA A 78 -9.83 -12.11 2.65
N ARG A 79 -8.63 -12.41 3.16
CA ARG A 79 -8.43 -13.23 4.36
C ARG A 79 -7.46 -12.58 5.34
N LEU A 80 -7.65 -12.85 6.62
CA LEU A 80 -6.72 -12.42 7.67
C LEU A 80 -5.65 -13.48 7.89
N VAL A 81 -4.42 -13.01 8.02
CA VAL A 81 -3.24 -13.82 8.38
C VAL A 81 -2.66 -13.27 9.67
N ASP A 82 -2.35 -14.13 10.62
CA ASP A 82 -1.49 -13.82 11.76
C ASP A 82 -0.05 -13.81 11.30
N LEU A 83 0.64 -12.66 11.45
CA LEU A 83 2.00 -12.50 10.92
C LEU A 83 3.05 -13.29 11.70
N LYS A 84 2.78 -13.64 12.96
CA LYS A 84 3.72 -14.41 13.80
C LYS A 84 3.69 -15.90 13.47
N THR A 85 2.53 -16.39 13.07
CA THR A 85 2.36 -17.82 12.75
C THR A 85 2.30 -18.09 11.26
N GLY A 86 1.99 -17.09 10.44
CA GLY A 86 1.76 -17.25 9.01
C GLY A 86 0.46 -18.00 8.68
N GLU A 87 -0.44 -18.18 9.65
CA GLU A 87 -1.69 -18.92 9.45
C GLU A 87 -2.87 -18.00 9.18
N PHE A 88 -3.84 -18.50 8.41
CA PHE A 88 -5.11 -17.83 8.30
C PHE A 88 -5.85 -17.85 9.65
N VAL A 89 -6.44 -16.72 10.00
CA VAL A 89 -7.21 -16.57 11.23
C VAL A 89 -8.61 -16.07 10.94
N GLU A 90 -9.55 -16.44 11.80
CA GLU A 90 -10.93 -15.98 11.70
C GLU A 90 -11.05 -14.47 11.90
N GLY A 91 -12.01 -13.88 11.20
CA GLY A 91 -12.36 -12.48 11.25
C GLY A 91 -12.79 -11.93 9.90
N ASP A 92 -13.45 -10.78 9.91
CA ASP A 92 -13.86 -10.09 8.68
C ASP A 92 -12.71 -9.25 8.12
N ALA A 93 -12.01 -9.77 7.11
CA ALA A 93 -10.90 -9.10 6.44
C ALA A 93 -11.34 -7.83 5.68
N ASN A 94 -12.62 -7.71 5.30
CA ASN A 94 -13.13 -6.54 4.59
C ASN A 94 -13.32 -5.34 5.53
N VAL A 95 -13.59 -5.61 6.82
CA VAL A 95 -13.77 -4.59 7.85
C VAL A 95 -12.46 -4.30 8.60
N TYR A 96 -11.50 -5.23 8.55
CA TYR A 96 -10.24 -5.07 9.27
C TYR A 96 -9.39 -3.95 8.69
N ASP A 97 -9.04 -2.98 9.53
CA ASP A 97 -8.15 -1.87 9.17
C ASP A 97 -6.76 -2.11 9.79
N GLN A 98 -5.84 -2.64 8.98
CA GLN A 98 -4.47 -2.93 9.39
C GLN A 98 -3.71 -1.67 9.83
N ARG A 99 -3.95 -0.51 9.18
CA ARG A 99 -3.31 0.77 9.56
C ARG A 99 -3.79 1.26 10.93
N LYS A 100 -5.06 1.02 11.26
CA LYS A 100 -5.61 1.34 12.57
C LYS A 100 -5.11 0.37 13.63
N ALA A 101 -5.06 -0.92 13.31
CA ALA A 101 -4.53 -1.95 14.19
C ALA A 101 -3.04 -1.73 14.54
N SER A 102 -2.23 -1.28 13.58
CA SER A 102 -0.81 -0.98 13.84
C SER A 102 -0.57 0.18 14.82
N ARG A 103 -1.57 1.04 15.05
CA ARG A 103 -1.50 2.14 16.03
C ARG A 103 -1.96 1.75 17.44
N ASP A 104 -2.60 0.60 17.55
CA ASP A 104 -3.12 0.04 18.78
C ASP A 104 -2.07 -0.86 19.43
N THR A 105 -1.62 -0.55 20.63
CA THR A 105 -0.57 -1.29 21.33
C THR A 105 -0.96 -2.73 21.66
N ASP A 106 -2.26 -3.01 21.83
CA ASP A 106 -2.78 -4.34 22.16
C ASP A 106 -2.91 -5.24 20.91
N ARG A 107 -2.76 -4.67 19.71
CA ARG A 107 -2.95 -5.34 18.43
C ARG A 107 -1.75 -5.21 17.51
N SER A 108 -0.63 -4.75 18.02
CA SER A 108 0.58 -4.50 17.25
C SER A 108 1.82 -4.63 18.11
N SER A 109 2.93 -4.95 17.49
CA SER A 109 4.25 -5.04 18.12
C SER A 109 5.24 -4.06 17.49
N ILE A 110 6.30 -3.74 18.24
CA ILE A 110 7.45 -3.01 17.70
C ILE A 110 8.36 -4.05 17.08
N PRO A 111 8.73 -3.92 15.78
CA PRO A 111 9.63 -4.87 15.15
C PRO A 111 11.07 -4.79 15.74
N GLU A 112 11.78 -5.91 15.75
CA GLU A 112 13.15 -5.96 16.23
C GLU A 112 14.12 -5.20 15.31
N ASN A 113 13.85 -5.26 13.98
CA ASN A 113 14.65 -4.56 12.98
C ASN A 113 13.73 -3.76 12.05
N ASP A 114 13.48 -2.51 12.37
CA ASP A 114 12.59 -1.62 11.61
C ASP A 114 13.31 -0.92 10.44
N ILE A 115 13.85 -1.72 9.52
CA ILE A 115 14.54 -1.21 8.33
C ILE A 115 13.64 -0.32 7.45
N ALA A 116 12.35 -0.59 7.40
CA ALA A 116 11.37 0.14 6.58
C ALA A 116 10.71 1.32 7.30
N SER A 117 11.12 1.63 8.53
CA SER A 117 10.56 2.71 9.37
C SER A 117 9.05 2.59 9.57
N ILE A 118 8.57 1.38 9.82
CA ILE A 118 7.16 1.03 10.02
C ILE A 118 6.67 1.45 11.41
N LYS A 119 7.58 1.50 12.38
CA LYS A 119 7.38 1.83 13.81
C LYS A 119 6.63 0.74 14.57
N ARG A 120 5.51 0.27 14.10
CA ARG A 120 4.71 -0.79 14.70
C ARG A 120 4.04 -1.62 13.62
N VAL A 121 4.07 -2.93 13.77
CA VAL A 121 3.44 -3.91 12.89
C VAL A 121 2.17 -4.44 13.55
N ALA A 122 1.05 -4.43 12.85
CA ALA A 122 -0.16 -5.07 13.33
C ALA A 122 0.06 -6.59 13.42
N ASP A 123 -0.47 -7.25 14.46
CA ASP A 123 -0.31 -8.70 14.63
C ASP A 123 -0.96 -9.50 13.48
N LYS A 124 -1.97 -8.91 12.83
CA LYS A 124 -2.67 -9.51 11.68
C LYS A 124 -2.54 -8.62 10.45
N ALA A 125 -2.46 -9.25 9.27
CA ALA A 125 -2.52 -8.57 7.98
C ALA A 125 -3.66 -9.12 7.13
N VAL A 126 -4.15 -8.31 6.19
CA VAL A 126 -5.09 -8.78 5.16
C VAL A 126 -4.29 -9.25 3.96
N VAL A 127 -4.54 -10.46 3.48
CA VAL A 127 -4.06 -10.93 2.18
C VAL A 127 -5.25 -11.11 1.25
N TYR A 128 -5.04 -10.94 -0.07
CA TYR A 128 -6.09 -11.08 -1.05
C TYR A 128 -5.75 -12.23 -1.99
N LEU A 129 -6.63 -13.21 -2.03
CA LEU A 129 -6.56 -14.38 -2.91
C LEU A 129 -7.40 -14.07 -4.15
N VAL A 130 -6.77 -14.08 -5.32
CA VAL A 130 -7.45 -13.82 -6.59
C VAL A 130 -7.70 -15.14 -7.30
N ARG A 131 -8.95 -15.37 -7.71
CA ARG A 131 -9.38 -16.58 -8.39
C ARG A 131 -9.93 -16.26 -9.77
N ASN A 132 -9.82 -17.21 -10.70
CA ASN A 132 -10.45 -17.09 -12.01
C ASN A 132 -11.91 -17.57 -11.99
N ASP A 133 -12.58 -17.56 -13.14
CA ASP A 133 -13.99 -18.00 -13.28
C ASP A 133 -14.22 -19.46 -12.89
N GLU A 134 -13.18 -20.29 -12.91
CA GLU A 134 -13.20 -21.69 -12.50
C GLU A 134 -12.94 -21.87 -10.98
N GLY A 135 -12.77 -20.77 -10.23
CA GLY A 135 -12.43 -20.77 -8.81
C GLY A 135 -10.97 -21.12 -8.50
N LYS A 136 -10.12 -21.30 -9.53
CA LYS A 136 -8.70 -21.58 -9.35
C LYS A 136 -7.94 -20.32 -8.94
N LEU A 137 -7.09 -20.45 -7.91
CA LEU A 137 -6.18 -19.38 -7.49
C LEU A 137 -5.25 -18.99 -8.64
N THR A 138 -5.12 -17.69 -8.90
CA THR A 138 -4.27 -17.12 -9.95
C THR A 138 -3.26 -16.10 -9.42
N SER A 139 -3.55 -15.48 -8.26
CA SER A 139 -2.66 -14.50 -7.66
C SER A 139 -2.88 -14.39 -6.16
N VAL A 140 -1.82 -14.05 -5.44
CA VAL A 140 -1.86 -13.67 -4.02
C VAL A 140 -1.33 -12.24 -3.90
N ILE A 141 -2.12 -11.36 -3.26
CA ILE A 141 -1.74 -9.95 -3.13
C ILE A 141 -1.45 -9.65 -1.67
N LEU A 142 -0.26 -9.13 -1.43
CA LEU A 142 0.25 -8.75 -0.12
C LEU A 142 0.28 -7.22 0.00
N PRO A 143 -0.38 -6.62 1.00
CA PRO A 143 -0.22 -5.20 1.30
C PRO A 143 1.14 -4.97 1.96
N ILE A 144 1.96 -4.17 1.35
CA ILE A 144 3.27 -3.78 1.89
C ILE A 144 3.34 -2.28 2.05
N HIS A 145 4.18 -1.81 2.96
CA HIS A 145 4.47 -0.39 3.12
C HIS A 145 5.83 -0.15 3.75
N GLY A 146 6.35 1.04 3.57
CA GLY A 146 7.59 1.50 4.17
C GLY A 146 7.76 2.99 3.95
N TYR A 147 8.68 3.61 4.67
CA TYR A 147 8.92 5.04 4.56
C TYR A 147 9.80 5.33 3.34
N GLY A 148 9.34 6.24 2.49
CA GLY A 148 10.12 6.77 1.37
C GLY A 148 11.07 7.88 1.83
N LEU A 149 11.01 9.03 1.16
CA LEU A 149 11.71 10.24 1.57
C LEU A 149 10.81 11.15 2.40
N TRP A 150 9.57 11.37 1.97
CA TRP A 150 8.64 12.32 2.57
C TRP A 150 7.47 11.66 3.30
N SER A 151 7.10 10.46 2.90
CA SER A 151 5.90 9.80 3.43
C SER A 151 6.07 8.29 3.54
N THR A 152 5.16 7.66 4.26
CA THR A 152 4.94 6.22 4.14
C THR A 152 4.29 5.95 2.79
N MET A 153 4.89 5.06 2.03
CA MET A 153 4.39 4.57 0.75
C MET A 153 3.68 3.24 0.98
N TYR A 154 2.43 3.13 0.53
CA TYR A 154 1.63 1.91 0.65
C TYR A 154 1.40 1.29 -0.71
N ALA A 155 1.64 0.00 -0.82
CA ALA A 155 1.52 -0.73 -2.08
C ALA A 155 0.83 -2.08 -1.92
N PHE A 156 0.35 -2.61 -3.06
CA PHE A 156 -0.05 -3.99 -3.23
C PHE A 156 0.99 -4.72 -4.09
N LEU A 157 1.59 -5.77 -3.53
CA LEU A 157 2.49 -6.68 -4.22
C LEU A 157 1.69 -7.91 -4.65
N ALA A 158 1.44 -8.04 -5.93
CA ALA A 158 0.76 -9.20 -6.50
C ALA A 158 1.78 -10.25 -6.95
N LEU A 159 1.61 -11.47 -6.47
CA LEU A 159 2.47 -12.62 -6.73
C LEU A 159 1.67 -13.69 -7.49
N ASP A 160 2.35 -14.46 -8.31
CA ASP A 160 1.81 -15.69 -8.87
C ASP A 160 1.59 -16.73 -7.76
N THR A 161 0.98 -17.83 -8.09
CA THR A 161 0.68 -18.95 -7.17
C THR A 161 1.92 -19.63 -6.59
N ASP A 162 3.09 -19.42 -7.21
CA ASP A 162 4.40 -19.84 -6.69
C ASP A 162 4.91 -18.98 -5.52
N LEU A 163 4.23 -17.83 -5.27
CA LEU A 163 4.60 -16.82 -4.26
C LEU A 163 6.04 -16.29 -4.42
N ASN A 164 6.57 -16.38 -5.63
CA ASN A 164 7.89 -15.90 -6.01
C ASN A 164 7.83 -14.93 -7.18
N THR A 165 7.08 -15.28 -8.21
CA THR A 165 6.99 -14.48 -9.43
C THR A 165 6.06 -13.29 -9.23
N VAL A 166 6.58 -12.08 -9.42
CA VAL A 166 5.83 -10.84 -9.31
C VAL A 166 4.93 -10.66 -10.53
N GLN A 167 3.64 -10.53 -10.31
CA GLN A 167 2.66 -10.14 -11.34
C GLN A 167 2.55 -8.61 -11.44
N GLY A 168 2.70 -7.91 -10.33
CA GLY A 168 2.67 -6.45 -10.28
C GLY A 168 3.00 -5.87 -8.91
N LEU A 169 3.48 -4.63 -8.91
CA LEU A 169 3.63 -3.79 -7.72
C LEU A 169 2.92 -2.47 -7.97
N VAL A 170 1.92 -2.15 -7.15
CA VAL A 170 1.06 -0.99 -7.34
C VAL A 170 1.01 -0.16 -6.07
N TYR A 171 1.60 1.04 -6.11
CA TYR A 171 1.47 2.03 -5.05
C TYR A 171 0.12 2.72 -5.15
N TYR A 172 -0.58 2.86 -4.02
CA TYR A 172 -1.93 3.44 -3.96
C TYR A 172 -2.07 4.61 -2.98
N ASP A 173 -1.03 4.86 -2.17
CA ASP A 173 -1.00 5.98 -1.24
C ASP A 173 0.47 6.33 -0.97
N GLN A 174 0.89 7.53 -1.36
CA GLN A 174 2.24 8.05 -1.19
C GLN A 174 2.22 9.58 -1.25
N GLY A 175 3.23 10.22 -0.72
CA GLY A 175 3.42 11.68 -0.74
C GLY A 175 4.81 12.09 -1.20
N GLU A 176 5.39 11.29 -2.10
CA GLU A 176 6.70 11.57 -2.68
C GLU A 176 6.61 12.69 -3.73
N THR A 177 7.74 13.31 -4.06
CA THR A 177 7.79 14.41 -5.02
C THR A 177 7.44 13.93 -6.43
N PRO A 178 6.42 14.53 -7.10
CA PRO A 178 6.12 14.24 -8.50
C PRO A 178 7.33 14.43 -9.43
N GLY A 179 7.51 13.50 -10.37
CA GLY A 179 8.67 13.49 -11.28
C GLY A 179 9.97 12.97 -10.67
N LEU A 180 9.98 12.64 -9.37
CA LEU A 180 11.10 12.05 -8.64
C LEU A 180 10.63 10.76 -7.94
N GLY A 181 10.43 10.79 -6.62
CA GLY A 181 9.94 9.64 -5.86
C GLY A 181 8.52 9.21 -6.24
N GLY A 182 7.66 10.14 -6.66
CA GLY A 182 6.32 9.85 -7.17
C GLY A 182 6.29 8.97 -8.42
N GLU A 183 7.43 8.78 -9.10
CA GLU A 183 7.56 7.87 -10.23
C GLU A 183 7.37 6.38 -9.86
N VAL A 184 7.21 6.04 -8.57
CA VAL A 184 6.73 4.70 -8.14
C VAL A 184 5.38 4.34 -8.75
N GLU A 185 4.58 5.34 -9.12
CA GLU A 185 3.29 5.16 -9.80
C GLU A 185 3.42 5.16 -11.34
N ASN A 186 4.60 5.49 -11.87
CA ASN A 186 4.81 5.54 -13.32
C ASN A 186 4.59 4.17 -13.95
N PRO A 187 3.69 4.08 -14.95
CA PRO A 187 3.39 2.83 -15.60
C PRO A 187 4.59 2.11 -16.22
N LYS A 188 5.58 2.85 -16.70
CA LYS A 188 6.81 2.24 -17.27
C LYS A 188 7.63 1.59 -16.16
N TRP A 189 7.74 2.24 -14.99
CA TRP A 189 8.46 1.68 -13.86
C TRP A 189 7.71 0.50 -13.23
N LYS A 190 6.38 0.60 -13.07
CA LYS A 190 5.51 -0.52 -12.62
C LYS A 190 5.66 -1.75 -13.53
N ALA A 191 5.80 -1.55 -14.85
CA ALA A 191 5.97 -2.66 -15.79
C ALA A 191 7.29 -3.43 -15.62
N LEU A 192 8.32 -2.83 -15.01
CA LEU A 192 9.60 -3.50 -14.74
C LEU A 192 9.47 -4.63 -13.71
N TRP A 193 8.44 -4.61 -12.88
CA TRP A 193 8.22 -5.61 -11.82
C TRP A 193 7.67 -6.93 -12.33
N LYS A 194 6.93 -6.89 -13.45
CA LYS A 194 6.27 -8.08 -13.99
C LYS A 194 7.27 -9.15 -14.40
N GLY A 195 7.10 -10.37 -13.87
CA GLY A 195 7.97 -11.52 -14.14
C GLY A 195 9.29 -11.50 -13.38
N LYS A 196 9.48 -10.54 -12.42
CA LYS A 196 10.62 -10.58 -11.50
C LYS A 196 10.40 -11.64 -10.43
N GLU A 197 11.48 -12.20 -9.93
CA GLU A 197 11.48 -13.20 -8.87
C GLU A 197 12.00 -12.60 -7.56
N LEU A 198 11.26 -12.84 -6.49
CA LEU A 198 11.59 -12.29 -5.17
C LEU A 198 12.75 -13.05 -4.51
N PHE A 199 12.76 -14.39 -4.66
CA PHE A 199 13.71 -15.28 -3.98
C PHE A 199 14.54 -16.05 -5.00
N ASP A 200 15.79 -16.33 -4.64
CA ASP A 200 16.70 -17.17 -5.40
C ASP A 200 16.33 -18.68 -5.30
N ALA A 201 17.07 -19.52 -6.03
CA ALA A 201 16.89 -20.96 -6.00
C ALA A 201 17.14 -21.62 -4.63
N GLN A 202 17.82 -20.93 -3.70
CA GLN A 202 18.08 -21.34 -2.34
C GLN A 202 17.00 -20.84 -1.37
N GLY A 203 16.05 -20.02 -1.83
CA GLY A 203 14.98 -19.45 -1.03
C GLY A 203 15.38 -18.16 -0.28
N ASN A 204 16.54 -17.58 -0.57
CA ASN A 204 16.92 -16.30 0.00
C ASN A 204 16.27 -15.16 -0.76
N LEU A 205 15.91 -14.08 -0.06
CA LEU A 205 15.40 -12.87 -0.70
C LEU A 205 16.49 -12.26 -1.59
N ALA A 206 16.23 -12.16 -2.89
CA ALA A 206 17.18 -11.76 -3.91
C ALA A 206 16.75 -10.51 -4.70
N ILE A 207 15.46 -10.12 -4.62
CA ILE A 207 14.94 -8.94 -5.33
C ILE A 207 15.68 -7.68 -4.91
N SER A 208 16.12 -6.87 -5.87
CA SER A 208 16.92 -5.68 -5.62
C SER A 208 16.51 -4.51 -6.51
N VAL A 209 16.21 -3.38 -5.87
CA VAL A 209 15.99 -2.08 -6.54
C VAL A 209 17.34 -1.36 -6.62
N THR A 210 17.92 -1.28 -7.81
CA THR A 210 19.33 -0.91 -7.97
C THR A 210 19.58 0.02 -9.16
N LYS A 211 20.67 0.79 -9.07
CA LYS A 211 21.21 1.59 -10.18
C LYS A 211 22.22 0.80 -11.02
N ASN A 212 22.61 -0.41 -10.61
CA ASN A 212 23.49 -1.26 -11.39
C ASN A 212 22.72 -1.91 -12.54
N PRO A 213 23.00 -1.55 -13.81
CA PRO A 213 22.23 -2.03 -14.95
C PRO A 213 22.32 -3.54 -15.15
N VAL A 214 23.43 -4.16 -14.77
CA VAL A 214 23.61 -5.62 -14.85
C VAL A 214 22.66 -6.33 -13.89
N VAL A 215 22.58 -5.86 -12.65
CA VAL A 215 21.66 -6.43 -11.65
C VAL A 215 20.23 -6.12 -12.01
N ALA A 216 19.91 -4.87 -12.41
CA ALA A 216 18.58 -4.45 -12.77
C ALA A 216 17.98 -5.23 -13.94
N SER A 217 18.82 -5.69 -14.89
CA SER A 217 18.40 -6.52 -16.02
C SER A 217 18.15 -8.00 -15.65
N SER A 218 18.56 -8.44 -14.46
CA SER A 218 18.34 -9.80 -14.00
C SER A 218 16.87 -10.05 -13.60
N VAL A 219 16.51 -11.31 -13.39
CA VAL A 219 15.17 -11.68 -12.90
C VAL A 219 14.90 -11.17 -11.49
N HIS A 220 15.95 -10.90 -10.71
CA HIS A 220 15.87 -10.39 -9.34
C HIS A 220 16.15 -8.88 -9.25
N GLY A 221 16.23 -8.16 -10.36
CA GLY A 221 16.60 -6.75 -10.36
C GLY A 221 15.54 -5.84 -10.95
N VAL A 222 15.39 -4.66 -10.38
CA VAL A 222 14.54 -3.58 -10.88
C VAL A 222 15.34 -2.28 -10.89
N ASP A 223 15.23 -1.49 -11.96
CA ASP A 223 15.88 -0.18 -12.02
C ASP A 223 15.36 0.75 -10.93
N ALA A 224 16.29 1.35 -10.19
CA ALA A 224 15.98 2.38 -9.22
C ALA A 224 15.47 3.65 -9.91
N LEU A 225 14.63 4.41 -9.22
CA LEU A 225 14.11 5.68 -9.72
C LEU A 225 15.23 6.70 -9.90
N SER A 226 15.30 7.28 -11.09
CA SER A 226 16.29 8.30 -11.41
C SER A 226 16.06 9.56 -10.55
N GLY A 227 17.11 10.07 -9.91
CA GLY A 227 17.03 11.24 -9.05
C GLY A 227 16.33 11.02 -7.69
N ALA A 228 15.80 9.81 -7.38
CA ALA A 228 15.05 9.52 -6.17
C ALA A 228 15.63 8.32 -5.39
N THR A 229 16.91 8.41 -5.02
CA THR A 229 17.63 7.33 -4.34
C THR A 229 17.00 6.94 -3.01
N LEU A 230 16.58 7.93 -2.20
CA LEU A 230 16.00 7.64 -0.88
C LEU A 230 14.64 6.95 -1.01
N THR A 231 13.80 7.36 -1.96
CA THR A 231 12.55 6.66 -2.27
C THR A 231 12.81 5.24 -2.75
N SER A 232 13.80 5.04 -3.65
CA SER A 232 14.20 3.70 -4.13
C SER A 232 14.67 2.81 -2.99
N ASN A 233 15.44 3.34 -2.04
CA ASN A 233 15.84 2.63 -0.83
C ASN A 233 14.62 2.29 0.04
N GLY A 234 13.65 3.21 0.17
CA GLY A 234 12.40 2.97 0.89
C GLY A 234 11.58 1.84 0.26
N VAL A 235 11.56 1.73 -1.07
CA VAL A 235 10.97 0.58 -1.78
C VAL A 235 11.70 -0.71 -1.42
N GLN A 236 13.03 -0.74 -1.51
CA GLN A 236 13.84 -1.91 -1.14
C GLN A 236 13.59 -2.32 0.30
N HIS A 237 13.70 -1.39 1.24
CA HIS A 237 13.49 -1.66 2.66
C HIS A 237 12.08 -2.18 2.96
N SER A 238 11.05 -1.71 2.25
CA SER A 238 9.70 -2.26 2.42
C SER A 238 9.59 -3.70 1.94
N LEU A 239 10.28 -4.08 0.86
CA LEU A 239 10.34 -5.48 0.41
C LEU A 239 11.11 -6.34 1.40
N ASP A 240 12.32 -5.90 1.83
CA ASP A 240 13.15 -6.62 2.79
C ASP A 240 12.40 -6.87 4.10
N PHE A 241 11.64 -5.88 4.57
CA PHE A 241 10.85 -5.99 5.78
C PHE A 241 9.66 -6.96 5.61
N TRP A 242 8.79 -6.69 4.62
CA TRP A 242 7.54 -7.43 4.48
C TRP A 242 7.71 -8.84 3.94
N LEU A 243 8.77 -9.13 3.19
CA LEU A 243 9.12 -10.47 2.74
C LEU A 243 10.05 -11.19 3.74
N GLY A 244 10.50 -10.51 4.78
CA GLY A 244 11.28 -11.03 5.87
C GLY A 244 10.45 -11.55 7.04
N LYS A 245 11.16 -11.98 8.11
CA LYS A 245 10.59 -12.61 9.30
C LYS A 245 9.54 -11.75 10.04
N GLU A 246 9.68 -10.44 10.01
CA GLU A 246 8.75 -9.49 10.65
C GLU A 246 7.46 -9.27 9.85
N GLY A 247 7.41 -9.77 8.62
CA GLY A 247 6.30 -9.62 7.69
C GLY A 247 5.66 -10.94 7.30
N PHE A 248 5.67 -11.24 6.00
CA PHE A 248 4.95 -12.37 5.41
C PHE A 248 5.79 -13.64 5.22
N ALA A 249 7.05 -13.72 5.70
CA ALA A 249 7.91 -14.88 5.45
C ALA A 249 7.27 -16.20 5.89
N ASP A 250 6.70 -16.26 7.10
CA ASP A 250 6.07 -17.49 7.61
C ASP A 250 4.81 -17.84 6.83
N PHE A 251 4.01 -16.85 6.43
CA PHE A 251 2.87 -17.05 5.54
C PHE A 251 3.30 -17.61 4.18
N ILE A 252 4.30 -16.99 3.54
CA ILE A 252 4.83 -17.43 2.24
C ILE A 252 5.34 -18.87 2.31
N ALA A 253 6.12 -19.19 3.35
CA ALA A 253 6.65 -20.54 3.55
C ALA A 253 5.54 -21.59 3.70
N LYS A 254 4.51 -21.32 4.50
CA LYS A 254 3.36 -22.22 4.68
C LYS A 254 2.50 -22.33 3.42
N ALA A 255 2.25 -21.21 2.77
CA ALA A 255 1.44 -21.14 1.58
C ALA A 255 2.07 -21.93 0.39
N ARG A 256 3.38 -21.86 0.22
CA ARG A 256 4.13 -22.68 -0.76
C ARG A 256 4.05 -24.18 -0.48
N ASN A 257 3.90 -24.57 0.77
CA ASN A 257 3.76 -25.97 1.20
C ASN A 257 2.30 -26.49 1.19
N GLY A 258 1.38 -25.82 0.50
CA GLY A 258 0.00 -26.24 0.33
C GLY A 258 -1.02 -25.53 1.23
N GLY A 259 -0.64 -24.47 1.93
CA GLY A 259 -1.48 -23.72 2.86
C GLY A 259 -2.48 -22.73 2.21
N LEU A 260 -2.66 -22.75 0.88
CA LEU A 260 -3.61 -21.88 0.15
C LEU A 260 -4.91 -22.58 -0.25
N SER A 261 -5.10 -23.82 0.16
CA SER A 261 -6.32 -24.61 -0.11
C SER A 261 -7.46 -24.28 0.85
#